data_ae94ac853df7150910569545eee1527d
#
_entry.id   ae94ac853df7150910569545eee1527d
#
_cell.length_a   1.000
_cell.length_b   1.000
_cell.length_c   1.000
_cell.angle_alpha   90.00
_cell.angle_beta   90.00
_cell.angle_gamma   90.00
#
_symmetry.space_group_name_H-M   'P 1'
#
loop_
_entity.id
_entity.type
_entity.pdbx_description
1 polymer ?
#
loop_
_entity_poly.entity_id
_entity_poly.type
_entity_poly.pdbx_seq_one_letter_code
_entity_poly.pdbx_strand_id
1 'polypeptide(L)'
;MGRWVGALSVLVWLSCPAPVEAAGVREAAVEYTGSEGAMPARLYIPEGGGRRGAVLVLHGIDGPQPVIEGFARDLAAEGFVTLTPDLFSLHEFASEGRVDHPLILGDLAGALAFVKQLPETHPVRIGVVGFSFGGRLAVLAAALHPEIRAAVNYYGVASYQELGNREVGGRALRSVPLTERVSAIRAAVLIQHGEADQTNPVEQGRLLHVALTRAGKRSLLYTYPGADHVFNFAGSRHHAEAARLSWERTVAFLREHLR
;
A
#
# COMPACT_ATOMS: atom_id res chain seq x y z
N MET A 1 -43.96 -55.86 16.90
CA MET A 1 -43.59 -55.27 15.58
C MET A 1 -42.85 -53.94 15.86
N GLY A 2 -41.56 -54.01 15.97
CA GLY A 2 -40.69 -52.82 16.23
C GLY A 2 -39.95 -52.46 14.97
N ARG A 3 -40.16 -51.22 14.44
CA ARG A 3 -39.45 -50.66 13.31
C ARG A 3 -38.20 -49.91 13.79
N TRP A 4 -37.05 -50.40 13.43
CA TRP A 4 -35.79 -49.68 13.62
C TRP A 4 -35.62 -48.66 12.50
N VAL A 5 -35.50 -47.38 12.83
CA VAL A 5 -35.13 -46.32 11.91
C VAL A 5 -33.64 -46.10 12.06
N GLY A 6 -32.87 -46.55 11.06
CA GLY A 6 -31.44 -46.33 10.98
C GLY A 6 -31.13 -44.89 10.63
N ALA A 7 -30.40 -44.19 11.48
CA ALA A 7 -29.86 -42.87 11.20
C ALA A 7 -28.64 -42.98 10.28
N LEU A 8 -28.73 -42.47 9.06
CA LEU A 8 -27.59 -42.28 8.16
C LEU A 8 -26.79 -41.07 8.65
N SER A 9 -25.60 -41.31 9.19
CA SER A 9 -24.62 -40.23 9.48
C SER A 9 -23.87 -39.89 8.21
N VAL A 10 -24.14 -38.74 7.64
CA VAL A 10 -23.37 -38.17 6.53
C VAL A 10 -22.10 -37.55 7.12
N LEU A 11 -20.96 -38.22 6.91
CA LEU A 11 -19.64 -37.63 7.18
C LEU A 11 -19.32 -36.59 6.08
N VAL A 12 -19.44 -35.33 6.43
CA VAL A 12 -18.93 -34.22 5.59
C VAL A 12 -17.41 -34.14 5.79
N TRP A 13 -16.66 -34.60 4.81
CA TRP A 13 -15.21 -34.35 4.74
C TRP A 13 -14.99 -32.87 4.43
N LEU A 14 -14.65 -32.06 5.42
CA LEU A 14 -14.07 -30.75 5.21
C LEU A 14 -12.66 -30.95 4.63
N SER A 15 -12.55 -30.81 3.31
CA SER A 15 -11.23 -30.75 2.67
C SER A 15 -10.54 -29.46 3.12
N CYS A 16 -9.59 -29.62 4.04
CA CYS A 16 -8.64 -28.55 4.34
C CYS A 16 -7.87 -28.26 3.05
N PRO A 17 -7.84 -27.01 2.54
CA PRO A 17 -7.03 -26.72 1.37
C PRO A 17 -5.57 -27.03 1.73
N ALA A 18 -4.89 -27.75 0.85
CA ALA A 18 -3.45 -28.02 1.00
C ALA A 18 -2.69 -26.69 1.21
N PRO A 19 -1.65 -26.67 2.05
CA PRO A 19 -0.82 -25.49 2.18
C PRO A 19 -0.30 -25.13 0.79
N VAL A 20 -0.58 -23.89 0.36
CA VAL A 20 0.04 -23.35 -0.85
C VAL A 20 1.53 -23.25 -0.54
N GLU A 21 2.31 -24.10 -1.14
CA GLU A 21 3.77 -24.00 -1.11
C GLU A 21 4.13 -22.58 -1.51
N ALA A 22 4.94 -21.88 -0.69
CA ALA A 22 5.31 -20.50 -0.98
C ALA A 22 5.98 -20.47 -2.35
N ALA A 23 5.28 -19.94 -3.34
CA ALA A 23 5.82 -19.85 -4.69
C ALA A 23 7.10 -19.03 -4.63
N GLY A 24 8.18 -19.49 -5.30
CA GLY A 24 9.40 -18.72 -5.43
C GLY A 24 9.11 -17.34 -5.98
N VAL A 25 9.93 -16.37 -5.64
CA VAL A 25 9.81 -14.99 -6.12
C VAL A 25 11.07 -14.65 -6.93
N ARG A 26 10.88 -14.28 -8.18
CA ARG A 26 11.95 -13.74 -9.04
C ARG A 26 12.12 -12.26 -8.73
N GLU A 27 13.34 -11.84 -8.47
CA GLU A 27 13.70 -10.45 -8.19
C GLU A 27 14.57 -9.88 -9.31
N ALA A 28 14.37 -8.59 -9.63
CA ALA A 28 15.18 -7.89 -10.60
C ALA A 28 15.33 -6.39 -10.24
N ALA A 29 16.51 -5.85 -10.44
CA ALA A 29 16.69 -4.41 -10.59
C ALA A 29 16.22 -4.02 -11.99
N VAL A 30 15.38 -3.00 -12.08
CA VAL A 30 14.80 -2.53 -13.33
C VAL A 30 14.84 -1.01 -13.37
N GLU A 31 14.69 -0.46 -14.57
CA GLU A 31 14.47 0.97 -14.76
C GLU A 31 13.17 1.18 -15.53
N TYR A 32 12.50 2.29 -15.27
CA TYR A 32 11.32 2.73 -16.00
C TYR A 32 11.45 4.21 -16.37
N THR A 33 10.69 4.66 -17.36
CA THR A 33 10.70 6.07 -17.78
C THR A 33 9.94 6.91 -16.75
N GLY A 34 10.66 7.78 -16.05
CA GLY A 34 10.12 8.79 -15.16
C GLY A 34 10.03 10.16 -15.81
N SER A 35 9.84 11.20 -14.99
CA SER A 35 9.67 12.60 -15.42
C SER A 35 10.91 13.20 -16.07
N GLU A 36 12.09 12.88 -15.56
CA GLU A 36 13.36 13.48 -16.01
C GLU A 36 14.37 12.45 -16.53
N GLY A 37 13.98 11.18 -16.61
CA GLY A 37 14.88 10.13 -17.11
C GLY A 37 14.50 8.73 -16.64
N ALA A 38 15.50 7.84 -16.68
CA ALA A 38 15.34 6.47 -16.22
C ALA A 38 15.33 6.43 -14.68
N MET A 39 14.25 5.91 -14.11
CA MET A 39 14.05 5.77 -12.67
C MET A 39 14.34 4.35 -12.22
N PRO A 40 15.22 4.14 -11.23
CA PRO A 40 15.48 2.81 -10.71
C PRO A 40 14.31 2.29 -9.89
N ALA A 41 14.13 0.95 -9.93
CA ALA A 41 13.15 0.25 -9.13
C ALA A 41 13.57 -1.21 -8.86
N ARG A 42 12.94 -1.83 -7.86
CA ARG A 42 13.02 -3.28 -7.64
C ARG A 42 11.71 -3.92 -8.03
N LEU A 43 11.78 -4.95 -8.85
CA LEU A 43 10.64 -5.73 -9.34
C LEU A 43 10.67 -7.13 -8.73
N TYR A 44 9.52 -7.57 -8.22
CA TYR A 44 9.34 -8.91 -7.65
C TYR A 44 8.15 -9.58 -8.35
N ILE A 45 8.38 -10.76 -8.92
CA ILE A 45 7.39 -11.50 -9.71
C ILE A 45 7.23 -12.88 -9.09
N PRO A 46 6.00 -13.27 -8.71
CA PRO A 46 5.73 -14.63 -8.26
C PRO A 46 6.01 -15.64 -9.38
N GLU A 47 6.68 -16.74 -9.06
CA GLU A 47 6.83 -17.86 -9.96
C GLU A 47 5.48 -18.57 -10.23
N GLY A 48 5.42 -19.43 -11.27
CA GLY A 48 4.23 -20.20 -11.59
C GLY A 48 3.33 -19.65 -12.69
N GLY A 49 3.74 -18.57 -13.37
CA GLY A 49 3.09 -18.05 -14.58
C GLY A 49 1.72 -17.39 -14.36
N GLY A 50 1.11 -16.90 -15.44
CA GLY A 50 -0.20 -16.25 -15.45
C GLY A 50 -0.16 -14.76 -15.07
N ARG A 51 -1.21 -14.03 -15.49
CA ARG A 51 -1.37 -12.61 -15.18
C ARG A 51 -1.94 -12.42 -13.77
N ARG A 52 -1.30 -11.56 -12.99
CA ARG A 52 -1.61 -11.29 -11.58
C ARG A 52 -1.94 -9.81 -11.36
N GLY A 53 -2.55 -9.49 -10.24
CA GLY A 53 -2.65 -8.10 -9.79
C GLY A 53 -1.26 -7.56 -9.51
N ALA A 54 -1.03 -6.26 -9.83
CA ALA A 54 0.22 -5.58 -9.54
C ALA A 54 0.04 -4.54 -8.45
N VAL A 55 1.07 -4.37 -7.61
CA VAL A 55 1.08 -3.44 -6.49
C VAL A 55 2.35 -2.61 -6.51
N LEU A 56 2.22 -1.29 -6.58
CA LEU A 56 3.32 -0.39 -6.26
C LEU A 56 3.49 -0.31 -4.75
N VAL A 57 4.71 -0.45 -4.26
CA VAL A 57 5.05 -0.33 -2.83
C VAL A 57 5.93 0.89 -2.64
N LEU A 58 5.38 1.94 -2.01
CA LEU A 58 5.97 3.25 -1.94
C LEU A 58 6.66 3.47 -0.59
N HIS A 59 7.92 3.86 -0.64
CA HIS A 59 8.75 4.14 0.54
C HIS A 59 8.34 5.41 1.29
N GLY A 60 8.83 5.56 2.52
CA GLY A 60 8.70 6.77 3.34
C GLY A 60 9.62 7.91 2.86
N ILE A 61 9.72 8.95 3.69
CA ILE A 61 10.53 10.15 3.39
C ILE A 61 12.03 9.85 3.40
N ASP A 62 12.44 8.72 4.00
CA ASP A 62 13.84 8.30 4.07
C ASP A 62 14.33 7.60 2.78
N GLY A 63 13.50 7.53 1.75
CA GLY A 63 13.81 6.85 0.49
C GLY A 63 13.65 5.31 0.56
N PRO A 64 14.17 4.60 -0.45
CA PRO A 64 14.15 3.15 -0.48
C PRO A 64 14.92 2.55 0.69
N GLN A 65 14.34 1.55 1.33
CA GLN A 65 14.95 0.83 2.45
C GLN A 65 14.73 -0.68 2.33
N PRO A 66 15.65 -1.51 2.84
CA PRO A 66 15.51 -2.98 2.78
C PRO A 66 14.19 -3.51 3.36
N VAL A 67 13.60 -2.83 4.36
CA VAL A 67 12.32 -3.22 4.96
C VAL A 67 11.14 -3.03 3.99
N ILE A 68 11.20 -2.03 3.11
CA ILE A 68 10.20 -1.80 2.06
C ILE A 68 10.33 -2.87 0.97
N GLU A 69 11.56 -3.18 0.57
CA GLU A 69 11.85 -4.26 -0.38
C GLU A 69 11.41 -5.61 0.17
N GLY A 70 11.66 -5.88 1.46
CA GLY A 70 11.17 -7.08 2.15
C GLY A 70 9.64 -7.18 2.10
N PHE A 71 8.94 -6.11 2.43
CA PHE A 71 7.47 -6.07 2.35
C PHE A 71 6.95 -6.33 0.93
N ALA A 72 7.61 -5.77 -0.09
CA ALA A 72 7.25 -6.00 -1.48
C ALA A 72 7.50 -7.45 -1.92
N ARG A 73 8.61 -8.06 -1.47
CA ARG A 73 8.91 -9.48 -1.69
C ARG A 73 7.86 -10.38 -1.05
N ASP A 74 7.46 -10.07 0.19
CA ASP A 74 6.44 -10.83 0.91
C ASP A 74 5.07 -10.72 0.21
N LEU A 75 4.70 -9.53 -0.31
CA LEU A 75 3.50 -9.37 -1.15
C LEU A 75 3.60 -10.17 -2.46
N ALA A 76 4.80 -10.28 -3.03
CA ALA A 76 4.99 -11.12 -4.21
C ALA A 76 4.81 -12.60 -3.87
N ALA A 77 5.28 -13.08 -2.72
CA ALA A 77 4.99 -14.44 -2.23
C ALA A 77 3.49 -14.69 -2.03
N GLU A 78 2.70 -13.65 -1.73
CA GLU A 78 1.23 -13.70 -1.66
C GLU A 78 0.54 -13.69 -3.05
N GLY A 79 1.32 -13.64 -4.14
CA GLY A 79 0.87 -13.80 -5.52
C GLY A 79 0.64 -12.49 -6.28
N PHE A 80 1.17 -11.36 -5.85
CA PHE A 80 1.10 -10.10 -6.59
C PHE A 80 2.42 -9.82 -7.33
N VAL A 81 2.37 -9.19 -8.50
CA VAL A 81 3.56 -8.54 -9.06
C VAL A 81 3.79 -7.26 -8.26
N THR A 82 4.99 -7.05 -7.72
CA THR A 82 5.26 -5.84 -6.93
C THR A 82 6.44 -5.05 -7.49
N LEU A 83 6.33 -3.73 -7.43
CA LEU A 83 7.39 -2.80 -7.83
C LEU A 83 7.62 -1.79 -6.71
N THR A 84 8.88 -1.62 -6.31
CA THR A 84 9.31 -0.55 -5.39
C THR A 84 10.10 0.49 -6.18
N PRO A 85 9.47 1.60 -6.62
CA PRO A 85 10.18 2.67 -7.30
C PRO A 85 11.04 3.47 -6.31
N ASP A 86 12.23 3.91 -6.74
CA ASP A 86 13.01 4.90 -6.01
C ASP A 86 12.58 6.30 -6.48
N LEU A 87 11.64 6.91 -5.75
CA LEU A 87 11.08 8.21 -6.12
C LEU A 87 12.00 9.40 -5.79
N PHE A 88 13.18 9.14 -5.20
CA PHE A 88 14.10 10.20 -4.78
C PHE A 88 15.45 10.19 -5.47
N SER A 89 15.75 9.17 -6.29
CA SER A 89 17.07 9.01 -6.94
C SER A 89 17.46 10.17 -7.86
N LEU A 90 16.49 10.81 -8.52
CA LEU A 90 16.74 11.95 -9.42
C LEU A 90 16.30 13.30 -8.81
N HIS A 91 15.65 13.30 -7.64
CA HIS A 91 15.06 14.50 -7.05
C HIS A 91 15.52 14.72 -5.62
N GLU A 92 16.11 15.88 -5.35
CA GLU A 92 16.32 16.31 -3.97
C GLU A 92 14.97 16.69 -3.34
N PHE A 93 14.26 15.73 -2.78
CA PHE A 93 12.96 15.95 -2.10
C PHE A 93 13.01 17.10 -1.09
N ALA A 94 14.15 17.24 -0.36
CA ALA A 94 14.33 18.29 0.62
C ALA A 94 14.42 19.72 0.01
N SER A 95 14.62 19.84 -1.32
CA SER A 95 14.90 21.14 -1.92
C SER A 95 13.71 22.10 -1.92
N GLU A 96 12.47 21.61 -2.01
CA GLU A 96 11.27 22.47 -2.12
C GLU A 96 10.22 22.27 -1.02
N GLY A 97 10.34 21.23 -0.18
CA GLY A 97 9.34 20.89 0.86
C GLY A 97 7.97 20.51 0.30
N ARG A 98 7.88 20.22 -0.99
CA ARG A 98 6.64 19.93 -1.71
C ARG A 98 6.41 18.43 -1.83
N VAL A 99 5.46 17.92 -1.07
CA VAL A 99 5.16 16.48 -0.97
C VAL A 99 4.45 15.93 -2.22
N ASP A 100 3.73 16.79 -2.94
CA ASP A 100 3.03 16.50 -4.18
C ASP A 100 3.72 17.17 -5.39
N HIS A 101 5.06 17.13 -5.39
CA HIS A 101 5.85 17.71 -6.47
C HIS A 101 5.51 17.04 -7.82
N PRO A 102 5.33 17.82 -8.90
CA PRO A 102 4.95 17.27 -10.22
C PRO A 102 5.88 16.17 -10.73
N LEU A 103 7.19 16.28 -10.46
CA LEU A 103 8.18 15.27 -10.87
C LEU A 103 7.91 13.92 -10.17
N ILE A 104 7.71 13.93 -8.85
CA ILE A 104 7.38 12.70 -8.10
C ILE A 104 6.07 12.07 -8.60
N LEU A 105 5.07 12.90 -8.90
CA LEU A 105 3.81 12.41 -9.45
C LEU A 105 3.96 11.85 -10.87
N GLY A 106 4.83 12.46 -11.69
CA GLY A 106 5.17 11.96 -13.01
C GLY A 106 5.96 10.65 -12.95
N ASP A 107 6.89 10.51 -12.02
CA ASP A 107 7.63 9.26 -11.79
C ASP A 107 6.70 8.13 -11.34
N LEU A 108 5.73 8.45 -10.48
CA LEU A 108 4.71 7.51 -10.07
C LEU A 108 3.81 7.07 -11.24
N ALA A 109 3.46 8.01 -12.14
CA ALA A 109 2.72 7.70 -13.37
C ALA A 109 3.55 6.79 -14.30
N GLY A 110 4.87 7.04 -14.41
CA GLY A 110 5.81 6.17 -15.15
C GLY A 110 5.87 4.75 -14.57
N ALA A 111 5.97 4.63 -13.24
CA ALA A 111 5.96 3.34 -12.55
C ALA A 111 4.64 2.56 -12.80
N LEU A 112 3.50 3.24 -12.78
CA LEU A 112 2.19 2.66 -13.11
C LEU A 112 2.15 2.18 -14.57
N ALA A 113 2.64 2.98 -15.51
CA ALA A 113 2.71 2.61 -16.91
C ALA A 113 3.62 1.37 -17.12
N PHE A 114 4.75 1.33 -16.43
CA PHE A 114 5.69 0.22 -16.50
C PHE A 114 5.06 -1.10 -16.02
N VAL A 115 4.47 -1.14 -14.82
CA VAL A 115 3.90 -2.39 -14.31
C VAL A 115 2.72 -2.89 -15.14
N LYS A 116 1.95 -1.99 -15.76
CA LYS A 116 0.81 -2.35 -16.63
C LYS A 116 1.25 -3.03 -17.92
N GLN A 117 2.49 -2.79 -18.38
CA GLN A 117 3.04 -3.38 -19.61
C GLN A 117 3.70 -4.74 -19.38
N LEU A 118 3.96 -5.13 -18.12
CA LEU A 118 4.58 -6.42 -17.82
C LEU A 118 3.65 -7.57 -18.24
N PRO A 119 4.18 -8.61 -18.92
CA PRO A 119 3.38 -9.76 -19.34
C PRO A 119 2.73 -10.50 -18.16
N GLU A 120 3.33 -10.46 -16.98
CA GLU A 120 2.84 -11.07 -15.76
C GLU A 120 1.75 -10.23 -15.06
N THR A 121 1.51 -9.00 -15.50
CA THR A 121 0.53 -8.11 -14.89
C THR A 121 -0.81 -8.15 -15.61
N HIS A 122 -1.90 -8.18 -14.83
CA HIS A 122 -3.24 -7.91 -15.34
C HIS A 122 -3.48 -6.38 -15.31
N PRO A 123 -3.54 -5.69 -16.47
CA PRO A 123 -3.41 -4.23 -16.55
C PRO A 123 -4.52 -3.42 -15.87
N VAL A 124 -5.64 -4.07 -15.51
CA VAL A 124 -6.75 -3.43 -14.78
C VAL A 124 -6.85 -3.85 -13.31
N ARG A 125 -5.86 -4.59 -12.79
CA ARG A 125 -5.80 -5.05 -11.40
C ARG A 125 -4.59 -4.42 -10.71
N ILE A 126 -4.64 -3.10 -10.56
CA ILE A 126 -3.53 -2.30 -10.03
C ILE A 126 -3.89 -1.79 -8.63
N GLY A 127 -2.98 -2.01 -7.69
CA GLY A 127 -3.02 -1.48 -6.35
C GLY A 127 -1.78 -0.66 -6.02
N VAL A 128 -1.86 0.05 -4.92
CA VAL A 128 -0.74 0.80 -4.36
C VAL A 128 -0.75 0.68 -2.84
N VAL A 129 0.40 0.41 -2.25
CA VAL A 129 0.65 0.40 -0.80
C VAL A 129 1.74 1.41 -0.51
N GLY A 130 1.59 2.20 0.52
CA GLY A 130 2.65 3.14 0.88
C GLY A 130 2.75 3.38 2.38
N PHE A 131 3.93 3.82 2.80
CA PHE A 131 4.30 4.01 4.19
C PHE A 131 4.65 5.46 4.47
N SER A 132 4.05 6.06 5.51
CA SER A 132 4.32 7.46 5.91
C SER A 132 4.09 8.43 4.73
N PHE A 133 5.14 9.06 4.23
CA PHE A 133 5.11 9.84 2.99
C PHE A 133 4.52 9.05 1.81
N GLY A 134 4.99 7.81 1.59
CA GLY A 134 4.45 6.92 0.57
C GLY A 134 2.99 6.54 0.82
N GLY A 135 2.54 6.47 2.07
CA GLY A 135 1.14 6.25 2.42
C GLY A 135 0.23 7.37 1.92
N ARG A 136 0.69 8.62 2.08
CA ARG A 136 0.04 9.77 1.48
C ARG A 136 0.04 9.69 -0.05
N LEU A 137 1.20 9.37 -0.66
CA LEU A 137 1.31 9.24 -2.12
C LEU A 137 0.40 8.14 -2.68
N ALA A 138 0.21 7.03 -1.95
CA ALA A 138 -0.70 5.95 -2.37
C ALA A 138 -2.14 6.45 -2.54
N VAL A 139 -2.63 7.27 -1.61
CA VAL A 139 -3.98 7.87 -1.70
C VAL A 139 -4.04 8.94 -2.80
N LEU A 140 -3.00 9.75 -2.93
CA LEU A 140 -2.91 10.75 -3.99
C LEU A 140 -2.87 10.10 -5.38
N ALA A 141 -2.10 9.01 -5.54
CA ALA A 141 -2.09 8.21 -6.76
C ALA A 141 -3.50 7.72 -7.13
N ALA A 142 -4.24 7.18 -6.15
CA ALA A 142 -5.62 6.74 -6.37
C ALA A 142 -6.59 7.86 -6.77
N ALA A 143 -6.29 9.11 -6.40
CA ALA A 143 -7.07 10.27 -6.83
C ALA A 143 -6.72 10.74 -8.26
N LEU A 144 -5.47 10.56 -8.67
CA LEU A 144 -4.96 11.00 -9.98
C LEU A 144 -5.09 9.91 -11.06
N HIS A 145 -5.08 8.64 -10.67
CA HIS A 145 -5.08 7.48 -11.55
C HIS A 145 -6.30 6.60 -11.29
N PRO A 146 -7.43 6.83 -12.00
CA PRO A 146 -8.70 6.15 -11.76
C PRO A 146 -8.67 4.63 -12.06
N GLU A 147 -7.62 4.13 -12.71
CA GLU A 147 -7.37 2.70 -12.91
C GLU A 147 -6.87 1.97 -11.67
N ILE A 148 -6.39 2.67 -10.65
CA ILE A 148 -6.04 2.08 -9.36
C ILE A 148 -7.32 1.60 -8.68
N ARG A 149 -7.35 0.34 -8.26
CA ARG A 149 -8.50 -0.30 -7.61
C ARG A 149 -8.41 -0.37 -6.09
N ALA A 150 -7.19 -0.44 -5.57
CA ALA A 150 -6.92 -0.55 -4.14
C ALA A 150 -5.77 0.38 -3.74
N ALA A 151 -5.95 1.16 -2.69
CA ALA A 151 -4.90 1.98 -2.10
C ALA A 151 -4.79 1.68 -0.60
N VAL A 152 -3.59 1.40 -0.12
CA VAL A 152 -3.31 1.15 1.29
C VAL A 152 -2.40 2.24 1.82
N ASN A 153 -2.88 2.95 2.83
CA ASN A 153 -2.17 4.00 3.53
C ASN A 153 -1.74 3.50 4.91
N TYR A 154 -0.47 3.26 5.11
CA TYR A 154 0.12 3.05 6.42
C TYR A 154 0.59 4.38 6.99
N TYR A 155 -0.06 4.85 8.04
CA TYR A 155 0.27 6.06 8.83
C TYR A 155 0.69 7.28 8.01
N GLY A 156 0.11 7.47 6.83
CA GLY A 156 0.35 8.65 5.99
C GLY A 156 -0.50 9.84 6.40
N VAL A 157 0.01 11.05 6.12
CA VAL A 157 -0.63 12.32 6.45
C VAL A 157 -1.75 12.66 5.46
N ALA A 158 -2.92 12.99 5.98
CA ALA A 158 -4.03 13.49 5.17
C ALA A 158 -3.90 14.99 4.86
N SER A 159 -3.45 15.78 5.85
CA SER A 159 -3.27 17.22 5.70
C SER A 159 -2.10 17.71 6.57
N TYR A 160 -1.07 18.28 5.93
CA TYR A 160 0.02 18.93 6.66
C TYR A 160 -0.40 20.25 7.29
N GLN A 161 -1.43 20.91 6.78
CA GLN A 161 -1.99 22.12 7.36
C GLN A 161 -2.56 21.86 8.75
N GLU A 162 -3.23 20.73 8.95
CA GLU A 162 -3.77 20.30 10.24
C GLU A 162 -2.68 19.89 11.25
N LEU A 163 -1.44 19.66 10.76
CA LEU A 163 -0.28 19.33 11.61
C LEU A 163 0.54 20.56 12.03
N GLY A 164 0.11 21.78 11.66
CA GLY A 164 0.80 23.02 12.04
C GLY A 164 2.19 23.14 11.43
N ASN A 165 2.27 23.36 10.14
CA ASN A 165 3.52 23.67 9.41
C ASN A 165 4.71 22.78 9.78
N ARG A 166 4.55 21.48 9.58
CA ARG A 166 5.63 20.54 9.83
C ARG A 166 6.83 20.82 8.92
N GLU A 167 8.02 20.79 9.49
CA GLU A 167 9.27 20.99 8.76
C GLU A 167 10.08 19.69 8.66
N VAL A 168 10.71 19.49 7.51
CA VAL A 168 11.74 18.47 7.31
C VAL A 168 12.94 19.16 6.69
N GLY A 169 14.12 18.97 7.28
CA GLY A 169 15.34 19.64 6.83
C GLY A 169 15.25 21.17 6.90
N GLY A 170 14.50 21.74 7.86
CA GLY A 170 14.31 23.18 8.01
C GLY A 170 13.34 23.81 7.01
N ARG A 171 12.53 23.02 6.30
CA ARG A 171 11.54 23.48 5.32
C ARG A 171 10.14 22.98 5.66
N ALA A 172 9.17 23.89 5.59
CA ALA A 172 7.76 23.54 5.80
C ALA A 172 7.24 22.61 4.68
N LEU A 173 6.68 21.46 5.07
CA LEU A 173 6.03 20.55 4.14
C LEU A 173 4.71 21.17 3.65
N ARG A 174 4.59 21.30 2.35
CA ARG A 174 3.41 21.86 1.68
C ARG A 174 2.80 20.84 0.73
N SER A 175 1.48 20.74 0.75
CA SER A 175 0.74 19.93 -0.21
C SER A 175 -0.73 20.30 -0.15
N VAL A 176 -1.46 19.99 -1.22
CA VAL A 176 -2.92 20.04 -1.18
C VAL A 176 -3.44 18.96 -0.23
N PRO A 177 -4.33 19.29 0.72
CA PRO A 177 -4.93 18.28 1.60
C PRO A 177 -5.56 17.14 0.80
N LEU A 178 -5.33 15.88 1.21
CA LEU A 178 -5.97 14.73 0.57
C LEU A 178 -7.49 14.81 0.65
N THR A 179 -8.02 15.44 1.71
CA THR A 179 -9.46 15.67 1.90
C THR A 179 -10.12 16.44 0.77
N GLU A 180 -9.36 17.28 0.06
CA GLU A 180 -9.82 18.00 -1.14
C GLU A 180 -9.78 17.14 -2.42
N ARG A 181 -9.13 16.00 -2.39
CA ARG A 181 -8.95 15.09 -3.53
C ARG A 181 -9.81 13.83 -3.47
N VAL A 182 -10.45 13.55 -2.33
CA VAL A 182 -11.20 12.30 -2.11
C VAL A 182 -12.33 12.07 -3.11
N SER A 183 -12.95 13.14 -3.63
CA SER A 183 -14.04 13.03 -4.61
C SER A 183 -13.61 12.34 -5.92
N ALA A 184 -12.34 12.49 -6.33
CA ALA A 184 -11.79 11.88 -7.53
C ALA A 184 -11.45 10.38 -7.36
N ILE A 185 -11.32 9.88 -6.13
CA ILE A 185 -10.91 8.50 -5.84
C ILE A 185 -12.01 7.53 -6.28
N ARG A 186 -11.62 6.51 -7.07
CA ARG A 186 -12.45 5.37 -7.46
C ARG A 186 -12.04 4.08 -6.73
N ALA A 187 -10.80 4.02 -6.27
CA ALA A 187 -10.25 2.92 -5.52
C ALA A 187 -10.98 2.70 -4.19
N ALA A 188 -10.97 1.47 -3.69
CA ALA A 188 -11.15 1.23 -2.27
C ALA A 188 -9.89 1.68 -1.51
N VAL A 189 -10.04 2.25 -0.33
CA VAL A 189 -8.92 2.76 0.48
C VAL A 189 -8.88 2.06 1.83
N LEU A 190 -7.75 1.45 2.16
CA LEU A 190 -7.45 0.91 3.48
C LEU A 190 -6.48 1.85 4.20
N ILE A 191 -6.83 2.27 5.40
CA ILE A 191 -6.02 3.13 6.25
C ILE A 191 -5.62 2.32 7.49
N GLN A 192 -4.33 2.29 7.81
CA GLN A 192 -3.76 1.58 8.94
C GLN A 192 -2.87 2.52 9.75
N HIS A 193 -3.19 2.74 11.04
CA HIS A 193 -2.54 3.78 11.83
C HIS A 193 -2.32 3.36 13.29
N GLY A 194 -1.13 3.61 13.82
CA GLY A 194 -0.83 3.41 15.23
C GLY A 194 -1.46 4.53 16.09
N GLU A 195 -2.06 4.16 17.24
CA GLU A 195 -2.71 5.15 18.11
C GLU A 195 -1.68 5.95 18.95
N ALA A 196 -0.48 5.42 19.12
CA ALA A 196 0.63 6.10 19.79
C ALA A 196 1.60 6.79 18.83
N ASP A 197 1.23 6.96 17.56
CA ASP A 197 2.09 7.57 16.53
C ASP A 197 2.39 9.03 16.88
N GLN A 198 3.65 9.27 17.32
CA GLN A 198 4.16 10.59 17.64
C GLN A 198 4.66 11.37 16.42
N THR A 199 4.85 10.66 15.31
CA THR A 199 5.31 11.26 14.06
C THR A 199 4.14 11.79 13.24
N ASN A 200 3.15 11.00 12.96
CA ASN A 200 1.92 11.39 12.29
C ASN A 200 0.74 10.99 13.19
N PRO A 201 0.14 11.91 13.93
CA PRO A 201 -0.95 11.57 14.84
C PRO A 201 -2.08 10.79 14.16
N VAL A 202 -2.66 9.81 14.86
CA VAL A 202 -3.73 8.92 14.35
C VAL A 202 -4.94 9.69 13.81
N GLU A 203 -5.13 10.94 14.25
CA GLU A 203 -6.15 11.88 13.77
C GLU A 203 -6.04 12.11 12.26
N GLN A 204 -4.85 11.99 11.67
CA GLN A 204 -4.65 12.08 10.22
C GLN A 204 -5.33 10.92 9.48
N GLY A 205 -5.24 9.71 9.99
CA GLY A 205 -5.97 8.56 9.48
C GLY A 205 -7.48 8.71 9.63
N ARG A 206 -7.94 9.19 10.79
CA ARG A 206 -9.35 9.47 11.07
C ARG A 206 -9.92 10.57 10.17
N LEU A 207 -9.17 11.66 9.98
CA LEU A 207 -9.52 12.77 9.08
C LEU A 207 -9.74 12.26 7.64
N LEU A 208 -8.79 11.48 7.13
CA LEU A 208 -8.89 10.90 5.79
C LEU A 208 -10.11 9.99 5.66
N HIS A 209 -10.31 9.08 6.63
CA HIS A 209 -11.45 8.16 6.63
C HIS A 209 -12.79 8.89 6.62
N VAL A 210 -12.95 9.91 7.47
CA VAL A 210 -14.16 10.73 7.51
C VAL A 210 -14.41 11.44 6.19
N ALA A 211 -13.37 12.02 5.58
CA ALA A 211 -13.49 12.70 4.29
C ALA A 211 -13.92 11.73 3.17
N LEU A 212 -13.29 10.55 3.09
CA LEU A 212 -13.65 9.50 2.14
C LEU A 212 -15.11 9.04 2.33
N THR A 213 -15.50 8.76 3.56
CA THR A 213 -16.87 8.30 3.89
C THR A 213 -17.91 9.36 3.51
N ARG A 214 -17.67 10.65 3.84
CA ARG A 214 -18.56 11.75 3.47
C ARG A 214 -18.67 11.93 1.96
N ALA A 215 -17.62 11.62 1.21
CA ALA A 215 -17.63 11.63 -0.26
C ALA A 215 -18.22 10.34 -0.88
N GLY A 216 -18.80 9.43 -0.08
CA GLY A 216 -19.39 8.19 -0.55
C GLY A 216 -18.35 7.17 -1.08
N LYS A 217 -17.08 7.27 -0.66
CA LYS A 217 -16.00 6.38 -1.10
C LYS A 217 -15.85 5.17 -0.18
N ARG A 218 -15.44 4.03 -0.75
CA ARG A 218 -15.15 2.83 0.04
C ARG A 218 -13.85 3.05 0.84
N SER A 219 -13.96 3.08 2.16
CA SER A 219 -12.83 3.30 3.05
C SER A 219 -12.94 2.42 4.31
N LEU A 220 -11.83 1.80 4.66
CA LEU A 220 -11.65 1.07 5.92
C LEU A 220 -10.54 1.76 6.72
N LEU A 221 -10.76 1.93 8.01
CA LEU A 221 -9.76 2.42 8.95
C LEU A 221 -9.55 1.39 10.05
N TYR A 222 -8.29 0.99 10.25
CA TYR A 222 -7.89 0.24 11.44
C TYR A 222 -6.86 1.03 12.22
N THR A 223 -7.11 1.19 13.51
CA THR A 223 -6.17 1.78 14.45
C THR A 223 -5.62 0.70 15.38
N TYR A 224 -4.39 0.90 15.85
CA TYR A 224 -3.64 -0.09 16.63
C TYR A 224 -3.21 0.52 17.95
N PRO A 225 -3.86 0.14 19.08
CA PRO A 225 -3.52 0.63 20.40
C PRO A 225 -2.04 0.38 20.73
N GLY A 226 -1.35 1.39 21.26
CA GLY A 226 0.05 1.31 21.66
C GLY A 226 1.08 1.27 20.53
N ALA A 227 0.65 1.11 19.27
CA ALA A 227 1.56 1.12 18.13
C ALA A 227 1.97 2.57 17.76
N ASP A 228 3.27 2.80 17.57
CA ASP A 228 3.85 4.07 17.13
C ASP A 228 4.05 4.10 15.60
N HIS A 229 4.67 5.15 15.08
CA HIS A 229 5.06 5.25 13.67
C HIS A 229 5.97 4.09 13.26
N VAL A 230 5.82 3.59 12.02
CA VAL A 230 6.55 2.44 11.46
C VAL A 230 6.45 1.13 12.27
N PHE A 231 5.35 0.96 13.01
CA PHE A 231 5.11 -0.18 13.91
C PHE A 231 5.22 -1.55 13.25
N ASN A 232 5.05 -1.62 11.95
CA ASN A 232 5.01 -2.86 11.16
C ASN A 232 6.39 -3.36 10.70
N PHE A 233 7.44 -2.56 10.89
CA PHE A 233 8.80 -2.94 10.53
C PHE A 233 9.65 -3.25 11.76
N ALA A 234 10.65 -4.12 11.58
CA ALA A 234 11.60 -4.44 12.63
C ALA A 234 12.36 -3.17 13.09
N GLY A 235 12.54 -3.02 14.39
CA GLY A 235 13.20 -1.86 14.98
C GLY A 235 12.62 -1.50 16.35
N SER A 236 13.03 -0.37 16.92
CA SER A 236 12.65 0.07 18.27
C SER A 236 11.15 0.40 18.40
N ARG A 237 10.45 0.65 17.30
CA ARG A 237 9.01 0.95 17.26
C ARG A 237 8.16 -0.23 16.81
N HIS A 238 8.76 -1.41 16.65
CA HIS A 238 8.01 -2.59 16.22
C HIS A 238 6.95 -3.01 17.24
N HIS A 239 5.74 -3.20 16.76
CA HIS A 239 4.62 -3.71 17.56
C HIS A 239 4.09 -5.00 16.92
N ALA A 240 4.52 -6.15 17.45
CA ALA A 240 4.32 -7.45 16.81
C ALA A 240 2.87 -7.77 16.42
N GLU A 241 1.91 -7.51 17.32
CA GLU A 241 0.49 -7.76 17.04
C GLU A 241 -0.06 -6.83 15.97
N ALA A 242 0.23 -5.53 16.06
CA ALA A 242 -0.18 -4.55 15.05
C ALA A 242 0.43 -4.85 13.68
N ALA A 243 1.72 -5.24 13.64
CA ALA A 243 2.41 -5.64 12.43
C ALA A 243 1.71 -6.84 11.76
N ARG A 244 1.46 -7.91 12.53
CA ARG A 244 0.76 -9.11 12.04
C ARG A 244 -0.65 -8.77 11.51
N LEU A 245 -1.45 -8.08 12.32
CA LEU A 245 -2.82 -7.74 11.94
C LEU A 245 -2.89 -6.82 10.72
N SER A 246 -1.99 -5.82 10.65
CA SER A 246 -1.96 -4.89 9.52
C SER A 246 -1.53 -5.60 8.22
N TRP A 247 -0.59 -6.54 8.30
CA TRP A 247 -0.23 -7.38 7.18
C TRP A 247 -1.40 -8.23 6.67
N GLU A 248 -2.04 -9.00 7.55
CA GLU A 248 -3.18 -9.86 7.21
C GLU A 248 -4.32 -9.06 6.55
N ARG A 249 -4.62 -7.87 7.10
CA ARG A 249 -5.63 -6.95 6.55
C ARG A 249 -5.24 -6.40 5.19
N THR A 250 -3.97 -6.06 4.99
CA THR A 250 -3.45 -5.59 3.69
C THR A 250 -3.58 -6.69 2.63
N VAL A 251 -3.12 -7.90 2.93
CA VAL A 251 -3.19 -9.03 1.99
C VAL A 251 -4.65 -9.36 1.65
N ALA A 252 -5.52 -9.45 2.65
CA ALA A 252 -6.94 -9.72 2.44
C ALA A 252 -7.60 -8.63 1.57
N PHE A 253 -7.34 -7.36 1.87
CA PHE A 253 -7.86 -6.21 1.11
C PHE A 253 -7.39 -6.20 -0.34
N LEU A 254 -6.10 -6.41 -0.59
CA LEU A 254 -5.55 -6.48 -1.94
C LEU A 254 -6.13 -7.68 -2.72
N ARG A 255 -6.30 -8.81 -2.06
CA ARG A 255 -6.94 -9.99 -2.67
C ARG A 255 -8.39 -9.74 -3.05
N GLU A 256 -9.15 -9.02 -2.26
CA GLU A 256 -10.54 -8.67 -2.55
C GLU A 256 -10.65 -7.78 -3.80
N HIS A 257 -9.73 -6.83 -3.96
CA HIS A 257 -9.86 -5.79 -4.99
C HIS A 257 -9.04 -6.02 -6.25
N LEU A 258 -8.03 -6.92 -6.21
CA LEU A 258 -7.10 -7.17 -7.32
C LEU A 258 -7.16 -8.58 -7.91
N ARG A 259 -8.07 -9.44 -7.46
CA ARG A 259 -8.29 -10.77 -8.04
C ARG A 259 -9.30 -10.80 -9.17
#